data_e88ff38a6c08af75d0acdcf927c88ec6
#
_entry.id   e88ff38a6c08af75d0acdcf927c88ec6
#
_cell.length_a   1.000
_cell.length_b   1.000
_cell.length_c   1.000
_cell.angle_alpha   90.00
_cell.angle_beta   90.00
_cell.angle_gamma   90.00
#
_symmetry.space_group_name_H-M   'P 1'
#
loop_
_entity.id
_entity.type
_entity.pdbx_description
1 polymer ?
#
loop_
_entity_poly.entity_id
_entity_poly.type
_entity_poly.pdbx_seq_one_letter_code
_entity_poly.pdbx_strand_id
1 'polypeptide(L)'
;MEIDGNDCQQIREALDAAKKEDKRPTLIIGKCIMGKGARKADNSSYENTCKTHGAPLGADACKNTIINLGGDPENPFVIFDDVKEMYAKRAEELKAIVAERHAEENAWAAANPEKAAQQKDWFNNVVPDIDWASIQQKANDPTRNASANVLSVLSEKVPNMIVSSADLCNSDKTDGFLKHTHCITPGDFSGGFFQAGVAELTMACICIGLTLHGGVIAGCGTFFVFSDYMKPAIRMAALMRLPVKFIWSHDAFRVGEDGPT
;
A
#
# COMPACT_ATOMS: atom_id res chain seq x y z
N MET A 1 6.08 -4.45 24.20
CA MET A 1 5.19 -5.09 25.18
C MET A 1 4.98 -6.54 24.79
N GLU A 2 4.95 -7.47 25.74
CA GLU A 2 4.59 -8.88 25.51
C GLU A 2 3.21 -9.16 26.12
N ILE A 3 2.34 -9.84 25.38
CA ILE A 3 0.97 -10.11 25.78
C ILE A 3 0.56 -11.53 25.37
N ASP A 4 -0.50 -12.07 25.98
CA ASP A 4 -1.25 -13.18 25.39
C ASP A 4 -2.08 -12.64 24.21
N GLY A 5 -1.70 -13.01 22.99
CA GLY A 5 -2.37 -12.58 21.76
C GLY A 5 -3.75 -13.22 21.53
N ASN A 6 -4.19 -14.07 22.44
CA ASN A 6 -5.55 -14.61 22.47
C ASN A 6 -6.41 -14.00 23.60
N ASP A 7 -5.85 -13.08 24.40
CA ASP A 7 -6.58 -12.36 25.46
C ASP A 7 -7.00 -10.97 24.93
N CYS A 8 -8.31 -10.80 24.72
CA CYS A 8 -8.87 -9.55 24.19
C CYS A 8 -8.62 -8.34 25.11
N GLN A 9 -8.51 -8.54 26.44
CA GLN A 9 -8.27 -7.45 27.38
C GLN A 9 -6.83 -6.98 27.27
N GLN A 10 -5.85 -7.89 27.27
CA GLN A 10 -4.43 -7.55 27.11
C GLN A 10 -4.17 -6.87 25.76
N ILE A 11 -4.86 -7.33 24.69
CA ILE A 11 -4.77 -6.67 23.37
C ILE A 11 -5.26 -5.22 23.45
N ARG A 12 -6.43 -4.97 24.07
CA ARG A 12 -6.96 -3.60 24.23
C ARG A 12 -6.03 -2.71 25.04
N GLU A 13 -5.55 -3.20 26.16
CA GLU A 13 -4.61 -2.45 27.02
C GLU A 13 -3.32 -2.11 26.29
N ALA A 14 -2.77 -3.05 25.53
CA ALA A 14 -1.56 -2.82 24.72
C ALA A 14 -1.79 -1.79 23.60
N LEU A 15 -2.94 -1.86 22.92
CA LEU A 15 -3.31 -0.89 21.87
C LEU A 15 -3.56 0.51 22.46
N ASP A 16 -4.20 0.60 23.62
CA ASP A 16 -4.44 1.88 24.29
C ASP A 16 -3.14 2.50 24.82
N ALA A 17 -2.20 1.69 25.29
CA ALA A 17 -0.87 2.15 25.64
C ALA A 17 -0.08 2.62 24.41
N ALA A 18 -0.16 1.91 23.29
CA ALA A 18 0.48 2.28 22.04
C ALA A 18 -0.04 3.62 21.48
N LYS A 19 -1.36 3.88 21.58
CA LYS A 19 -1.96 5.16 21.16
C LYS A 19 -1.50 6.36 21.99
N LYS A 20 -1.04 6.14 23.22
CA LYS A 20 -0.56 7.20 24.14
C LYS A 20 0.94 7.45 24.01
N GLU A 21 1.68 6.56 23.33
CA GLU A 21 3.12 6.73 23.10
C GLU A 21 3.33 7.56 21.82
N ASP A 22 3.81 8.77 21.97
CA ASP A 22 4.02 9.74 20.88
C ASP A 22 5.50 10.00 20.55
N LYS A 23 6.43 9.39 21.31
CA LYS A 23 7.88 9.66 21.17
C LYS A 23 8.66 8.50 20.58
N ARG A 24 8.15 7.28 20.69
CA ARG A 24 8.85 6.07 20.30
C ARG A 24 7.93 5.12 19.55
N PRO A 25 8.44 4.36 18.55
CA PRO A 25 7.67 3.28 17.95
C PRO A 25 7.31 2.23 19.01
N THR A 26 6.12 1.65 18.88
CA THR A 26 5.63 0.61 19.80
C THR A 26 5.61 -0.74 19.11
N LEU A 27 6.31 -1.73 19.69
CA LEU A 27 6.24 -3.13 19.29
C LEU A 27 5.40 -3.91 20.31
N ILE A 28 4.36 -4.60 19.82
CA ILE A 28 3.53 -5.51 20.61
C ILE A 28 3.82 -6.95 20.14
N ILE A 29 4.29 -7.79 21.05
CA ILE A 29 4.58 -9.21 20.80
C ILE A 29 3.45 -10.04 21.43
N GLY A 30 2.56 -10.57 20.60
CA GLY A 30 1.46 -11.44 21.04
C GLY A 30 1.84 -12.91 20.93
N LYS A 31 1.87 -13.64 22.03
CA LYS A 31 1.99 -15.10 22.01
C LYS A 31 0.61 -15.69 21.74
N CYS A 32 0.48 -16.41 20.63
CA CYS A 32 -0.80 -16.97 20.18
C CYS A 32 -0.74 -18.49 20.14
N ILE A 33 -1.91 -19.12 20.32
CA ILE A 33 -2.13 -20.56 20.10
C ILE A 33 -2.68 -20.72 18.69
N MET A 34 -1.95 -21.45 17.83
CA MET A 34 -2.44 -21.74 16.47
C MET A 34 -3.69 -22.60 16.55
N GLY A 35 -4.78 -22.16 15.88
CA GLY A 35 -6.05 -22.85 15.89
C GLY A 35 -6.69 -22.91 17.28
N LYS A 36 -6.56 -21.84 18.11
CA LYS A 36 -7.15 -21.79 19.45
C LYS A 36 -8.64 -22.17 19.43
N GLY A 37 -9.02 -23.09 20.29
CA GLY A 37 -10.38 -23.57 20.40
C GLY A 37 -10.78 -24.64 19.38
N ALA A 38 -9.94 -24.91 18.37
CA ALA A 38 -10.25 -25.91 17.34
C ALA A 38 -10.32 -27.36 17.95
N ARG A 39 -11.35 -28.09 17.52
CA ARG A 39 -11.62 -29.47 17.94
C ARG A 39 -11.63 -30.42 16.75
N LYS A 40 -11.22 -31.66 16.98
CA LYS A 40 -11.37 -32.76 16.01
C LYS A 40 -12.78 -33.34 16.04
N ALA A 41 -13.07 -34.27 15.11
CA ALA A 41 -14.35 -34.99 15.09
C ALA A 41 -14.60 -35.81 16.38
N ASP A 42 -13.54 -36.31 17.04
CA ASP A 42 -13.58 -37.00 18.32
C ASP A 42 -13.59 -36.04 19.54
N ASN A 43 -13.74 -34.73 19.29
CA ASN A 43 -13.70 -33.65 20.28
C ASN A 43 -12.35 -33.43 20.98
N SER A 44 -11.28 -34.12 20.60
CA SER A 44 -9.93 -33.83 21.10
C SER A 44 -9.40 -32.50 20.50
N SER A 45 -8.37 -31.91 21.15
CA SER A 45 -7.81 -30.63 20.70
C SER A 45 -7.13 -30.74 19.33
N TYR A 46 -7.32 -29.73 18.51
CA TYR A 46 -6.61 -29.49 17.24
C TYR A 46 -5.57 -28.39 17.34
N GLU A 47 -5.46 -27.75 18.51
CA GLU A 47 -4.56 -26.63 18.74
C GLU A 47 -3.10 -27.00 18.50
N ASN A 48 -2.29 -26.03 18.08
CA ASN A 48 -0.85 -26.18 17.83
C ASN A 48 -0.48 -27.28 16.82
N THR A 49 -1.40 -27.60 15.90
CA THR A 49 -1.11 -28.55 14.82
C THR A 49 -1.12 -27.85 13.48
N CYS A 50 -0.21 -28.25 12.57
CA CYS A 50 -0.16 -27.70 11.20
C CYS A 50 -1.45 -27.98 10.40
N LYS A 51 -2.30 -28.91 10.84
CA LYS A 51 -3.56 -29.26 10.17
C LYS A 51 -4.64 -28.18 10.30
N THR A 52 -4.50 -27.24 11.24
CA THR A 52 -5.41 -26.09 11.34
C THR A 52 -5.03 -24.95 10.39
N HIS A 53 -3.90 -25.07 9.67
CA HIS A 53 -3.44 -24.08 8.72
C HIS A 53 -3.95 -24.39 7.30
N GLY A 54 -4.96 -23.64 6.85
CA GLY A 54 -5.42 -23.66 5.45
C GLY A 54 -6.26 -24.87 5.03
N ALA A 55 -6.56 -25.83 5.91
CA ALA A 55 -7.44 -26.95 5.63
C ALA A 55 -8.80 -26.77 6.33
N PRO A 56 -9.93 -27.09 5.66
CA PRO A 56 -11.23 -27.10 6.31
C PRO A 56 -11.27 -28.18 7.40
N LEU A 57 -11.92 -27.87 8.52
CA LEU A 57 -12.01 -28.79 9.67
C LEU A 57 -12.84 -30.05 9.41
N GLY A 58 -13.73 -30.04 8.42
CA GLY A 58 -14.75 -31.06 8.21
C GLY A 58 -16.00 -30.85 9.12
N ALA A 59 -17.10 -31.50 8.78
CA ALA A 59 -18.42 -31.19 9.39
C ALA A 59 -18.43 -31.32 10.90
N ASP A 60 -18.05 -32.53 11.44
CA ASP A 60 -18.09 -32.78 12.87
C ASP A 60 -17.06 -31.97 13.67
N ALA A 61 -15.86 -31.81 13.13
CA ALA A 61 -14.82 -31.00 13.76
C ALA A 61 -15.21 -29.50 13.77
N CYS A 62 -15.86 -29.02 12.72
CA CYS A 62 -16.37 -27.65 12.66
C CYS A 62 -17.47 -27.43 13.71
N LYS A 63 -18.45 -28.37 13.81
CA LYS A 63 -19.50 -28.34 14.80
C LYS A 63 -18.94 -28.31 16.22
N ASN A 64 -18.01 -29.23 16.53
CA ASN A 64 -17.37 -29.31 17.85
C ASN A 64 -16.59 -28.04 18.18
N THR A 65 -15.93 -27.43 17.18
CA THR A 65 -15.20 -26.17 17.35
C THR A 65 -16.15 -25.02 17.67
N ILE A 66 -17.26 -24.89 16.95
CA ILE A 66 -18.27 -23.84 17.19
C ILE A 66 -18.82 -23.97 18.63
N ILE A 67 -19.19 -25.19 19.06
CA ILE A 67 -19.66 -25.42 20.42
C ILE A 67 -18.57 -25.06 21.45
N ASN A 68 -17.35 -25.50 21.23
CA ASN A 68 -16.23 -25.22 22.15
C ASN A 68 -15.93 -23.70 22.29
N LEU A 69 -16.22 -22.93 21.24
CA LEU A 69 -16.08 -21.49 21.25
C LEU A 69 -17.33 -20.74 21.76
N GLY A 70 -18.34 -21.45 22.20
CA GLY A 70 -19.59 -20.88 22.77
C GLY A 70 -20.62 -20.47 21.73
N GLY A 71 -20.46 -20.91 20.47
CA GLY A 71 -21.40 -20.64 19.38
C GLY A 71 -22.46 -21.77 19.23
N ASP A 72 -23.44 -21.51 18.38
CA ASP A 72 -24.48 -22.45 17.97
C ASP A 72 -24.14 -23.01 16.57
N PRO A 73 -23.87 -24.33 16.44
CA PRO A 73 -23.55 -24.92 15.14
C PRO A 73 -24.73 -24.94 14.16
N GLU A 74 -25.97 -24.82 14.64
CA GLU A 74 -27.15 -24.70 13.77
C GLU A 74 -27.35 -23.26 13.26
N ASN A 75 -26.72 -22.28 13.91
CA ASN A 75 -26.71 -20.89 13.51
C ASN A 75 -25.30 -20.28 13.59
N PRO A 76 -24.33 -20.76 12.79
CA PRO A 76 -22.91 -20.43 12.94
C PRO A 76 -22.59 -18.96 12.53
N PHE A 77 -23.51 -18.27 11.87
CA PHE A 77 -23.33 -16.89 11.42
C PHE A 77 -24.12 -15.87 12.24
N VAL A 78 -24.61 -16.26 13.42
CA VAL A 78 -25.31 -15.32 14.30
C VAL A 78 -24.37 -14.17 14.72
N ILE A 79 -24.86 -12.95 14.65
CA ILE A 79 -24.22 -11.79 15.24
C ILE A 79 -24.97 -11.49 16.54
N PHE A 80 -24.28 -11.57 17.68
CA PHE A 80 -24.87 -11.35 19.00
C PHE A 80 -25.39 -9.90 19.13
N ASP A 81 -26.41 -9.68 19.95
CA ASP A 81 -27.10 -8.40 20.03
C ASP A 81 -26.23 -7.30 20.64
N ASP A 82 -25.40 -7.62 21.62
CA ASP A 82 -24.40 -6.70 22.19
C ASP A 82 -23.38 -6.24 21.15
N VAL A 83 -22.97 -7.13 20.22
CA VAL A 83 -22.10 -6.78 19.09
C VAL A 83 -22.81 -5.86 18.12
N LYS A 84 -24.10 -6.15 17.79
CA LYS A 84 -24.90 -5.25 16.91
C LYS A 84 -25.03 -3.86 17.52
N GLU A 85 -25.33 -3.79 18.82
CA GLU A 85 -25.47 -2.52 19.52
C GLU A 85 -24.15 -1.74 19.52
N MET A 86 -23.03 -2.38 19.82
CA MET A 86 -21.71 -1.77 19.81
C MET A 86 -21.37 -1.18 18.42
N TYR A 87 -21.60 -1.96 17.35
CA TYR A 87 -21.35 -1.48 15.99
C TYR A 87 -22.33 -0.39 15.55
N ALA A 88 -23.61 -0.46 15.95
CA ALA A 88 -24.58 0.58 15.66
C ALA A 88 -24.17 1.92 16.30
N LYS A 89 -23.76 1.90 17.56
CA LYS A 89 -23.23 3.10 18.24
C LYS A 89 -22.02 3.66 17.51
N ARG A 90 -21.06 2.80 17.15
CA ARG A 90 -19.87 3.23 16.41
C ARG A 90 -20.20 3.79 15.03
N ALA A 91 -21.19 3.22 14.35
CA ALA A 91 -21.65 3.72 13.06
C ALA A 91 -22.17 5.16 13.16
N GLU A 92 -22.94 5.51 14.20
CA GLU A 92 -23.41 6.88 14.39
C GLU A 92 -22.26 7.85 14.69
N GLU A 93 -21.27 7.44 15.50
CA GLU A 93 -20.07 8.25 15.74
C GLU A 93 -19.30 8.50 14.43
N LEU A 94 -19.15 7.48 13.59
CA LEU A 94 -18.46 7.60 12.30
C LEU A 94 -19.23 8.47 11.30
N LYS A 95 -20.58 8.38 11.27
CA LYS A 95 -21.40 9.27 10.45
C LYS A 95 -21.20 10.73 10.80
N ALA A 96 -21.12 11.06 12.09
CA ALA A 96 -20.86 12.42 12.54
C ALA A 96 -19.49 12.92 12.08
N ILE A 97 -18.44 12.10 12.24
CA ILE A 97 -17.07 12.43 11.76
C ILE A 97 -17.04 12.63 10.25
N VAL A 98 -17.71 11.76 9.49
CA VAL A 98 -17.79 11.88 8.02
C VAL A 98 -18.53 13.15 7.61
N ALA A 99 -19.63 13.49 8.28
CA ALA A 99 -20.39 14.72 8.01
C ALA A 99 -19.55 15.98 8.24
N GLU A 100 -18.77 16.00 9.33
CA GLU A 100 -17.84 17.10 9.64
C GLU A 100 -16.76 17.24 8.56
N ARG A 101 -16.10 16.14 8.19
CA ARG A 101 -15.08 16.14 7.14
C ARG A 101 -15.62 16.58 5.78
N HIS A 102 -16.82 16.14 5.40
CA HIS A 102 -17.46 16.62 4.17
C HIS A 102 -17.80 18.10 4.22
N ALA A 103 -18.20 18.62 5.38
CA ALA A 103 -18.44 20.06 5.52
C ALA A 103 -17.14 20.87 5.35
N GLU A 104 -16.03 20.40 5.91
CA GLU A 104 -14.70 21.01 5.74
C GLU A 104 -14.24 20.94 4.29
N GLU A 105 -14.37 19.78 3.64
CA GLU A 105 -14.03 19.58 2.23
C GLU A 105 -14.83 20.53 1.32
N ASN A 106 -16.15 20.63 1.52
CA ASN A 106 -17.01 21.51 0.76
C ASN A 106 -16.65 22.99 0.97
N ALA A 107 -16.33 23.39 2.20
CA ALA A 107 -15.89 24.75 2.49
C ALA A 107 -14.56 25.07 1.80
N TRP A 108 -13.61 24.13 1.84
CA TRP A 108 -12.33 24.27 1.14
C TRP A 108 -12.52 24.35 -0.38
N ALA A 109 -13.36 23.50 -0.96
CA ALA A 109 -13.66 23.50 -2.39
C ALA A 109 -14.32 24.81 -2.84
N ALA A 110 -15.22 25.37 -2.04
CA ALA A 110 -15.83 26.65 -2.33
C ALA A 110 -14.81 27.82 -2.27
N ALA A 111 -13.85 27.75 -1.37
CA ALA A 111 -12.76 28.73 -1.26
C ALA A 111 -11.67 28.55 -2.32
N ASN A 112 -11.54 27.37 -2.93
CA ASN A 112 -10.47 27.00 -3.89
C ASN A 112 -11.04 26.28 -5.14
N PRO A 113 -11.93 26.89 -5.93
CA PRO A 113 -12.68 26.19 -6.98
C PRO A 113 -11.77 25.57 -8.06
N GLU A 114 -10.69 26.25 -8.45
CA GLU A 114 -9.75 25.72 -9.46
C GLU A 114 -9.00 24.47 -8.94
N LYS A 115 -8.51 24.53 -7.70
CA LYS A 115 -7.83 23.40 -7.07
C LYS A 115 -8.77 22.22 -6.84
N ALA A 116 -10.01 22.49 -6.47
CA ALA A 116 -11.03 21.46 -6.28
C ALA A 116 -11.38 20.77 -7.61
N ALA A 117 -11.47 21.51 -8.70
CA ALA A 117 -11.65 20.95 -10.04
C ALA A 117 -10.45 20.08 -10.44
N GLN A 118 -9.23 20.56 -10.25
CA GLN A 118 -8.00 19.82 -10.52
C GLN A 118 -7.91 18.53 -9.68
N GLN A 119 -8.21 18.60 -8.38
CA GLN A 119 -8.24 17.43 -7.50
C GLN A 119 -9.26 16.39 -8.00
N LYS A 120 -10.46 16.84 -8.38
CA LYS A 120 -11.49 15.97 -8.94
C LYS A 120 -11.02 15.26 -10.21
N ASP A 121 -10.32 15.98 -11.10
CA ASP A 121 -9.76 15.39 -12.31
C ASP A 121 -8.69 14.32 -11.98
N TRP A 122 -7.83 14.59 -11.00
CA TRP A 122 -6.81 13.64 -10.57
C TRP A 122 -7.42 12.35 -9.98
N PHE A 123 -8.44 12.46 -9.13
CA PHE A 123 -9.14 11.30 -8.59
C PHE A 123 -9.95 10.54 -9.63
N ASN A 124 -10.36 11.21 -10.71
CA ASN A 124 -11.01 10.57 -11.86
C ASN A 124 -10.02 10.04 -12.91
N ASN A 125 -8.72 10.10 -12.64
CA ASN A 125 -7.64 9.67 -13.53
C ASN A 125 -7.66 10.38 -14.90
N VAL A 126 -8.06 11.64 -14.93
CA VAL A 126 -7.96 12.46 -16.14
C VAL A 126 -6.49 12.77 -16.39
N VAL A 127 -5.99 12.31 -17.53
CA VAL A 127 -4.61 12.59 -17.97
C VAL A 127 -4.66 13.68 -19.04
N PRO A 128 -3.78 14.69 -18.98
CA PRO A 128 -3.72 15.72 -20.02
C PRO A 128 -3.36 15.12 -21.37
N ASP A 129 -3.83 15.74 -22.43
CA ASP A 129 -3.43 15.38 -23.79
C ASP A 129 -1.96 15.75 -24.01
N ILE A 130 -1.18 14.79 -24.48
CA ILE A 130 0.26 14.94 -24.71
C ILE A 130 0.54 14.58 -26.17
N ASP A 131 1.12 15.49 -26.91
CA ASP A 131 1.62 15.20 -28.25
C ASP A 131 2.92 14.37 -28.16
N TRP A 132 2.74 13.06 -28.08
CA TRP A 132 3.85 12.10 -27.97
C TRP A 132 4.78 12.14 -29.19
N ALA A 133 4.27 12.51 -30.37
CA ALA A 133 5.07 12.59 -31.60
C ALA A 133 6.04 13.78 -31.59
N SER A 134 5.78 14.81 -30.81
CA SER A 134 6.64 15.97 -30.67
C SER A 134 7.89 15.71 -29.84
N ILE A 135 7.93 14.61 -29.06
CA ILE A 135 9.07 14.29 -28.19
C ILE A 135 10.26 13.86 -29.02
N GLN A 136 11.26 14.71 -29.10
CA GLN A 136 12.47 14.44 -29.88
C GLN A 136 13.33 13.37 -29.22
N GLN A 137 13.68 12.35 -30.01
CA GLN A 137 14.56 11.27 -29.60
C GLN A 137 15.80 11.25 -30.48
N LYS A 138 16.95 10.98 -29.88
CA LYS A 138 18.22 10.88 -30.59
C LYS A 138 18.38 9.48 -31.18
N ALA A 139 18.79 9.38 -32.44
CA ALA A 139 19.10 8.09 -33.04
C ALA A 139 20.35 7.47 -32.40
N ASN A 140 20.35 6.13 -32.27
CA ASN A 140 21.45 5.34 -31.69
C ASN A 140 21.82 5.76 -30.25
N ASP A 141 20.83 6.18 -29.47
CA ASP A 141 20.98 6.52 -28.06
C ASP A 141 20.44 5.38 -27.18
N PRO A 142 20.99 5.14 -25.99
CA PRO A 142 20.41 4.17 -25.04
C PRO A 142 18.95 4.45 -24.74
N THR A 143 18.11 3.42 -24.69
CA THR A 143 16.66 3.58 -24.47
C THR A 143 16.31 4.24 -23.14
N ARG A 144 17.18 4.14 -22.12
CA ARG A 144 17.02 4.87 -20.85
C ARG A 144 17.05 6.40 -21.05
N ASN A 145 17.82 6.92 -22.02
CA ASN A 145 17.82 8.35 -22.35
C ASN A 145 16.51 8.76 -23.04
N ALA A 146 15.97 7.89 -23.89
CA ALA A 146 14.64 8.10 -24.47
C ALA A 146 13.56 8.15 -23.38
N SER A 147 13.65 7.27 -22.38
CA SER A 147 12.79 7.29 -21.18
C SER A 147 12.92 8.62 -20.42
N ALA A 148 14.15 9.12 -20.21
CA ALA A 148 14.38 10.41 -19.55
C ALA A 148 13.72 11.58 -20.28
N ASN A 149 13.74 11.59 -21.62
CA ASN A 149 13.07 12.62 -22.42
C ASN A 149 11.55 12.57 -22.21
N VAL A 150 10.96 11.39 -22.18
CA VAL A 150 9.52 11.21 -21.89
C VAL A 150 9.21 11.66 -20.46
N LEU A 151 10.00 11.23 -19.47
CA LEU A 151 9.83 11.62 -18.08
C LEU A 151 9.92 13.14 -17.88
N SER A 152 10.78 13.82 -18.64
CA SER A 152 10.86 15.29 -18.63
C SER A 152 9.54 15.94 -19.07
N VAL A 153 8.92 15.43 -20.14
CA VAL A 153 7.61 15.94 -20.60
C VAL A 153 6.53 15.63 -19.57
N LEU A 154 6.55 14.44 -19.01
CA LEU A 154 5.59 14.05 -17.96
C LEU A 154 5.71 14.93 -16.72
N SER A 155 6.92 15.30 -16.29
CA SER A 155 7.12 16.19 -15.13
C SER A 155 6.58 17.60 -15.35
N GLU A 156 6.50 18.06 -16.61
CA GLU A 156 5.88 19.35 -16.96
C GLU A 156 4.35 19.27 -17.07
N LYS A 157 3.83 18.19 -17.69
CA LYS A 157 2.44 18.10 -18.11
C LYS A 157 1.54 17.37 -17.11
N VAL A 158 2.11 16.56 -16.21
CA VAL A 158 1.36 15.69 -15.29
C VAL A 158 1.72 15.99 -13.84
N PRO A 159 1.18 17.09 -13.27
CA PRO A 159 1.61 17.61 -11.97
C PRO A 159 1.30 16.67 -10.78
N ASN A 160 0.39 15.71 -10.95
CA ASN A 160 0.08 14.68 -9.94
C ASN A 160 0.88 13.38 -10.13
N MET A 161 1.91 13.38 -10.97
CA MET A 161 2.80 12.24 -11.09
C MET A 161 3.93 12.33 -10.06
N ILE A 162 4.20 11.22 -9.40
CA ILE A 162 5.36 11.05 -8.51
C ILE A 162 6.23 9.94 -9.08
N VAL A 163 7.49 10.23 -9.29
CA VAL A 163 8.51 9.27 -9.73
C VAL A 163 9.52 9.06 -8.62
N SER A 164 9.99 7.84 -8.44
CA SER A 164 11.01 7.51 -7.46
C SER A 164 12.13 6.66 -8.05
N SER A 165 13.28 6.66 -7.38
CA SER A 165 14.41 5.80 -7.70
C SER A 165 15.03 5.21 -6.44
N ALA A 166 15.57 4.01 -6.57
CA ALA A 166 16.32 3.32 -5.51
C ALA A 166 17.80 3.74 -5.52
N ASP A 167 18.05 5.06 -5.41
CA ASP A 167 19.38 5.68 -5.40
C ASP A 167 20.18 5.53 -6.72
N LEU A 168 19.47 5.34 -7.83
CA LEU A 168 20.06 5.09 -9.15
C LEU A 168 19.60 6.11 -10.23
N CYS A 169 18.93 7.18 -9.83
CA CYS A 169 18.23 8.08 -10.78
C CYS A 169 19.12 8.64 -11.89
N ASN A 170 20.40 8.87 -11.62
CA ASN A 170 21.37 9.33 -12.61
C ASN A 170 21.75 8.23 -13.63
N SER A 171 21.61 6.96 -13.27
CA SER A 171 21.95 5.81 -14.11
C SER A 171 20.73 5.21 -14.78
N ASP A 172 19.63 4.99 -14.06
CA ASP A 172 18.35 4.50 -14.60
C ASP A 172 17.61 5.58 -15.41
N LYS A 173 18.08 6.84 -15.31
CA LYS A 173 17.57 8.02 -16.02
C LYS A 173 16.18 8.46 -15.60
N THR A 174 15.73 8.08 -14.42
CA THR A 174 14.53 8.66 -13.82
C THR A 174 14.74 10.13 -13.42
N ASP A 175 16.00 10.59 -13.29
CA ASP A 175 16.37 12.00 -13.12
C ASP A 175 15.86 12.92 -14.25
N GLY A 176 15.48 12.37 -15.40
CA GLY A 176 14.77 13.10 -16.44
C GLY A 176 13.49 13.77 -15.92
N PHE A 177 12.84 13.18 -14.93
CA PHE A 177 11.66 13.75 -14.29
C PHE A 177 11.97 15.01 -13.45
N LEU A 178 13.18 15.15 -12.94
CA LEU A 178 13.61 16.32 -12.15
C LEU A 178 13.79 17.62 -12.96
N LYS A 179 13.61 17.59 -14.27
CA LYS A 179 13.77 18.81 -15.10
C LYS A 179 12.74 19.90 -14.81
N HIS A 180 11.53 19.52 -14.39
CA HIS A 180 10.43 20.46 -14.12
C HIS A 180 9.84 20.30 -12.72
N THR A 181 10.50 19.54 -11.86
CA THR A 181 10.11 19.35 -10.47
C THR A 181 11.36 19.20 -9.59
N HIS A 182 11.18 18.93 -8.31
CA HIS A 182 12.26 18.71 -7.36
C HIS A 182 11.95 17.52 -6.44
N CYS A 183 12.92 17.15 -5.59
CA CYS A 183 12.75 16.06 -4.65
C CYS A 183 11.81 16.47 -3.51
N ILE A 184 10.95 15.52 -3.11
CA ILE A 184 10.20 15.60 -1.86
C ILE A 184 11.19 15.51 -0.70
N THR A 185 11.10 16.43 0.26
CA THR A 185 11.96 16.48 1.44
C THR A 185 11.11 16.69 2.71
N PRO A 186 11.65 16.42 3.90
CA PRO A 186 10.95 16.74 5.13
C PRO A 186 10.53 18.21 5.21
N GLY A 187 9.22 18.46 5.30
CA GLY A 187 8.65 19.81 5.32
C GLY A 187 8.35 20.41 3.94
N ASP A 188 8.80 19.81 2.85
CA ASP A 188 8.44 20.20 1.49
C ASP A 188 7.94 19.00 0.66
N PHE A 189 6.63 18.93 0.49
CA PHE A 189 5.93 17.91 -0.29
C PHE A 189 5.42 18.42 -1.63
N SER A 190 5.89 19.58 -2.09
CA SER A 190 5.51 20.19 -3.37
C SER A 190 6.23 19.57 -4.56
N GLY A 191 7.32 18.82 -4.32
CA GLY A 191 8.06 18.11 -5.34
C GLY A 191 7.33 16.87 -5.87
N GLY A 192 7.73 16.43 -7.06
CA GLY A 192 7.21 15.21 -7.72
C GLY A 192 8.19 14.02 -7.70
N PHE A 193 9.35 14.16 -7.07
CA PHE A 193 10.37 13.11 -7.07
C PHE A 193 10.68 12.61 -5.65
N PHE A 194 10.63 11.28 -5.48
CA PHE A 194 10.89 10.65 -4.19
C PHE A 194 12.19 9.83 -4.23
N GLN A 195 13.20 10.26 -3.46
CA GLN A 195 14.44 9.52 -3.27
C GLN A 195 14.22 8.41 -2.24
N ALA A 196 14.06 7.18 -2.71
CA ALA A 196 13.75 6.04 -1.84
C ALA A 196 14.96 5.48 -1.10
N GLY A 197 16.19 5.83 -1.54
CA GLY A 197 17.39 5.13 -1.13
C GLY A 197 17.47 3.71 -1.71
N VAL A 198 18.48 2.93 -1.31
CA VAL A 198 18.63 1.53 -1.75
C VAL A 198 17.62 0.65 -1.01
N ALA A 199 16.35 0.76 -1.39
CA ALA A 199 15.21 0.13 -0.72
C ALA A 199 14.08 -0.19 -1.70
N GLU A 200 14.35 -1.03 -2.69
CA GLU A 200 13.48 -1.33 -3.83
C GLU A 200 12.10 -1.84 -3.41
N LEU A 201 12.04 -2.75 -2.43
CA LEU A 201 10.76 -3.27 -1.93
C LEU A 201 9.92 -2.16 -1.29
N THR A 202 10.53 -1.34 -0.44
CA THR A 202 9.85 -0.23 0.23
C THR A 202 9.36 0.80 -0.79
N MET A 203 10.20 1.15 -1.76
CA MET A 203 9.85 2.06 -2.86
C MET A 203 8.62 1.57 -3.63
N ALA A 204 8.62 0.29 -4.03
CA ALA A 204 7.49 -0.31 -4.72
C ALA A 204 6.21 -0.33 -3.86
N CYS A 205 6.32 -0.64 -2.57
CA CYS A 205 5.18 -0.61 -1.63
C CYS A 205 4.63 0.80 -1.45
N ILE A 206 5.48 1.83 -1.40
CA ILE A 206 5.05 3.24 -1.36
C ILE A 206 4.28 3.59 -2.63
N CYS A 207 4.78 3.23 -3.81
CA CYS A 207 4.07 3.47 -5.07
C CYS A 207 2.71 2.75 -5.14
N ILE A 208 2.61 1.54 -4.58
CA ILE A 208 1.33 0.84 -4.41
C ILE A 208 0.39 1.64 -3.50
N GLY A 209 0.89 2.11 -2.35
CA GLY A 209 0.11 2.92 -1.41
C GLY A 209 -0.40 4.22 -2.02
N LEU A 210 0.44 4.94 -2.76
CA LEU A 210 0.07 6.17 -3.50
C LEU A 210 -1.04 5.88 -4.53
N THR A 211 -0.89 4.78 -5.28
CA THR A 211 -1.89 4.37 -6.29
C THR A 211 -3.22 3.97 -5.64
N LEU A 212 -3.18 3.29 -4.50
CA LEU A 212 -4.39 2.91 -3.74
C LEU A 212 -5.10 4.11 -3.14
N HIS A 213 -4.36 5.13 -2.70
CA HIS A 213 -4.94 6.39 -2.21
C HIS A 213 -5.74 7.08 -3.32
N GLY A 214 -5.28 7.00 -4.57
CA GLY A 214 -5.86 7.69 -5.70
C GLY A 214 -5.36 9.14 -5.84
N GLY A 215 -5.70 9.77 -6.97
CA GLY A 215 -5.30 11.14 -7.28
C GLY A 215 -3.82 11.31 -7.67
N VAL A 216 -3.01 10.26 -7.59
CA VAL A 216 -1.58 10.28 -7.88
C VAL A 216 -1.24 9.18 -8.90
N ILE A 217 -0.41 9.52 -9.85
CA ILE A 217 0.19 8.57 -10.80
C ILE A 217 1.60 8.24 -10.27
N ALA A 218 1.81 7.02 -9.79
CA ALA A 218 3.07 6.62 -9.19
C ALA A 218 3.94 5.79 -10.15
N GLY A 219 5.23 6.15 -10.19
CA GLY A 219 6.26 5.41 -10.92
C GLY A 219 7.51 5.21 -10.08
N CYS A 220 8.21 4.10 -10.29
CA CYS A 220 9.47 3.83 -9.63
C CYS A 220 10.47 3.16 -10.56
N GLY A 221 11.73 3.56 -10.44
CA GLY A 221 12.82 3.11 -11.30
C GLY A 221 13.95 2.45 -10.53
N THR A 222 14.56 1.46 -11.18
CA THR A 222 15.80 0.80 -10.79
C THR A 222 16.37 0.00 -11.96
N PHE A 223 17.50 -0.69 -11.79
CA PHE A 223 17.98 -1.67 -12.76
C PHE A 223 17.09 -2.92 -12.78
N PHE A 224 16.95 -3.55 -13.92
CA PHE A 224 16.06 -4.69 -14.10
C PHE A 224 16.37 -5.84 -13.14
N VAL A 225 17.66 -6.14 -12.91
CA VAL A 225 18.07 -7.19 -11.97
C VAL A 225 17.53 -6.94 -10.55
N PHE A 226 17.42 -5.69 -10.11
CA PHE A 226 16.92 -5.35 -8.79
C PHE A 226 15.39 -5.42 -8.67
N SER A 227 14.69 -5.73 -9.78
CA SER A 227 13.28 -6.12 -9.73
C SER A 227 13.07 -7.37 -8.87
N ASP A 228 14.12 -8.19 -8.69
CA ASP A 228 14.09 -9.36 -7.81
C ASP A 228 13.75 -8.98 -6.35
N TYR A 229 14.25 -7.85 -5.88
CA TYR A 229 13.90 -7.33 -4.55
C TYR A 229 12.47 -6.79 -4.47
N MET A 230 11.87 -6.43 -5.61
CA MET A 230 10.53 -5.86 -5.71
C MET A 230 9.43 -6.91 -5.95
N LYS A 231 9.78 -8.15 -6.25
CA LYS A 231 8.81 -9.20 -6.66
C LYS A 231 7.56 -9.33 -5.80
N PRO A 232 7.63 -9.33 -4.45
CA PRO A 232 6.42 -9.38 -3.62
C PRO A 232 5.47 -8.21 -3.87
N ALA A 233 6.01 -7.00 -4.03
CA ALA A 233 5.23 -5.80 -4.31
C ALA A 233 4.64 -5.82 -5.73
N ILE A 234 5.45 -6.19 -6.74
CA ILE A 234 5.00 -6.33 -8.13
C ILE A 234 3.83 -7.33 -8.21
N ARG A 235 3.97 -8.48 -7.54
CA ARG A 235 2.92 -9.49 -7.46
C ARG A 235 1.63 -8.92 -6.86
N MET A 236 1.73 -8.14 -5.78
CA MET A 236 0.57 -7.52 -5.15
C MET A 236 -0.07 -6.47 -6.06
N ALA A 237 0.74 -5.61 -6.71
CA ALA A 237 0.23 -4.64 -7.68
C ALA A 237 -0.55 -5.34 -8.81
N ALA A 238 -0.04 -6.45 -9.33
CA ALA A 238 -0.69 -7.23 -10.38
C ALA A 238 -2.00 -7.88 -9.88
N LEU A 239 -2.00 -8.50 -8.70
CA LEU A 239 -3.19 -9.11 -8.09
C LEU A 239 -4.30 -8.07 -7.84
N MET A 240 -3.93 -6.89 -7.39
CA MET A 240 -4.83 -5.77 -7.11
C MET A 240 -5.16 -4.95 -8.37
N ARG A 241 -4.58 -5.27 -9.53
CA ARG A 241 -4.73 -4.56 -10.81
C ARG A 241 -4.41 -3.06 -10.70
N LEU A 242 -3.34 -2.73 -9.97
CA LEU A 242 -2.94 -1.34 -9.75
C LEU A 242 -2.06 -0.85 -10.91
N PRO A 243 -2.30 0.37 -11.42
CA PRO A 243 -1.57 0.94 -12.55
C PRO A 243 -0.23 1.59 -12.13
N VAL A 244 0.53 0.97 -11.22
CA VAL A 244 1.89 1.42 -10.87
C VAL A 244 2.80 1.31 -12.09
N LYS A 245 3.63 2.32 -12.32
CA LYS A 245 4.61 2.34 -13.41
C LYS A 245 5.96 1.87 -12.88
N PHE A 246 6.33 0.63 -13.18
CA PHE A 246 7.66 0.10 -12.90
C PHE A 246 8.56 0.39 -14.10
N ILE A 247 9.66 1.11 -13.88
CA ILE A 247 10.60 1.55 -14.91
C ILE A 247 11.93 0.83 -14.67
N TRP A 248 12.28 -0.11 -15.54
CA TRP A 248 13.50 -0.89 -15.42
C TRP A 248 14.44 -0.57 -16.56
N SER A 249 15.67 -0.22 -16.19
CA SER A 249 16.78 -0.02 -17.12
C SER A 249 17.82 -1.14 -16.95
N HIS A 250 18.88 -1.13 -17.78
CA HIS A 250 19.96 -2.12 -17.69
C HIS A 250 19.46 -3.56 -17.76
N ASP A 251 18.54 -3.82 -18.72
CA ASP A 251 17.96 -5.14 -18.99
C ASP A 251 18.69 -5.93 -20.10
N ALA A 252 19.78 -5.38 -20.59
CA ALA A 252 20.59 -5.99 -21.63
C ALA A 252 21.58 -7.02 -21.06
N PHE A 253 22.03 -7.93 -21.90
CA PHE A 253 23.05 -8.92 -21.54
C PHE A 253 24.46 -8.33 -21.28
N ARG A 254 24.65 -7.05 -21.58
CA ARG A 254 25.88 -6.30 -21.28
C ARG A 254 25.58 -5.14 -20.36
N VAL A 255 25.88 -5.31 -19.08
CA VAL A 255 25.72 -4.25 -18.07
C VAL A 255 26.96 -3.37 -18.02
N GLY A 256 28.07 -3.75 -18.65
CA GLY A 256 29.31 -3.02 -18.68
C GLY A 256 30.26 -3.43 -17.59
N GLU A 257 30.98 -2.47 -17.02
CA GLU A 257 32.00 -2.67 -15.99
C GLU A 257 31.44 -3.08 -14.63
N ASP A 258 30.16 -2.85 -14.39
CA ASP A 258 29.49 -3.23 -13.13
C ASP A 258 29.36 -4.75 -12.93
N GLY A 259 29.71 -5.55 -13.95
CA GLY A 259 29.72 -6.98 -13.87
C GLY A 259 28.33 -7.63 -13.98
N PRO A 260 28.21 -8.89 -13.60
CA PRO A 260 26.93 -9.61 -13.65
C PRO A 260 26.01 -9.13 -12.52
N THR A 261 25.15 -8.23 -12.84
CA THR A 261 24.10 -7.75 -11.92
C THR A 261 22.76 -8.39 -12.28
#